data_cb37c2fcd6bca6271b3a1eb9d7d59bee
#
_entry.id   cb37c2fcd6bca6271b3a1eb9d7d59bee
#
_cell.length_a   1.000
_cell.length_b   1.000
_cell.length_c   1.000
_cell.angle_alpha   90.00
_cell.angle_beta   90.00
_cell.angle_gamma   90.00
#
_symmetry.space_group_name_H-M   'P 1'
#
loop_
_entity.id
_entity.type
_entity.pdbx_description
1 polymer ?
#
loop_
_entity_poly.entity_id
_entity_poly.type
_entity_poly.pdbx_seq_one_letter_code
_entity_poly.pdbx_strand_id
1 'polypeptide(L)'
;MQTLQQHWTRRTLAALAVVASVLGVTTVVAPAADAAVYSSCTQTRCSAASAANRTWQQKGYPSTRGWVSNWSGSQCNYAGGVHQNREGQLPAGHSYLEFDVYPRACGAARDAYRIIVDRTANTVYFSPDHYANFYRL
;
A
#
# COMPACT_ATOMS: atom_id res chain seq x y z
N MET A 1 -16.93 4.16 95.36
CA MET A 1 -15.57 4.19 94.80
C MET A 1 -15.47 3.05 93.81
N GLN A 2 -15.68 3.31 92.60
CA GLN A 2 -15.56 2.31 91.51
C GLN A 2 -14.72 2.90 90.42
N THR A 3 -13.56 2.34 90.18
CA THR A 3 -12.60 2.70 89.15
C THR A 3 -13.06 2.13 87.84
N LEU A 4 -13.31 2.99 86.90
CA LEU A 4 -13.62 2.64 85.50
C LEU A 4 -12.32 2.35 84.74
N GLN A 5 -12.09 1.10 84.36
CA GLN A 5 -11.03 0.69 83.46
C GLN A 5 -11.48 0.96 82.08
N GLN A 6 -10.81 1.85 81.33
CA GLN A 6 -10.97 2.07 79.91
C GLN A 6 -10.17 1.01 79.14
N HIS A 7 -10.91 0.14 78.42
CA HIS A 7 -10.30 -0.74 77.45
C HIS A 7 -10.03 0.01 76.12
N TRP A 8 -8.77 0.23 75.80
CA TRP A 8 -8.34 0.73 74.53
C TRP A 8 -8.25 -0.41 73.54
N THR A 9 -9.24 -0.50 72.64
CA THR A 9 -9.19 -1.39 71.47
C THR A 9 -8.29 -0.77 70.43
N ARG A 10 -7.15 -1.36 70.19
CA ARG A 10 -6.24 -1.05 69.10
C ARG A 10 -6.89 -1.53 67.82
N ARG A 11 -7.37 -0.59 66.92
CA ARG A 11 -7.77 -0.85 65.57
C ARG A 11 -6.51 -0.91 64.71
N THR A 12 -6.11 -2.10 64.30
CA THR A 12 -5.11 -2.31 63.25
C THR A 12 -5.72 -1.97 61.90
N LEU A 13 -5.26 -0.86 61.29
CA LEU A 13 -5.56 -0.51 59.91
C LEU A 13 -4.70 -1.40 59.02
N ALA A 14 -5.31 -2.38 58.36
CA ALA A 14 -4.69 -3.12 57.29
C ALA A 14 -4.69 -2.24 56.05
N ALA A 15 -3.51 -1.73 55.68
CA ALA A 15 -3.31 -1.05 54.41
C ALA A 15 -3.28 -2.08 53.29
N LEU A 16 -4.32 -2.12 52.46
CA LEU A 16 -4.32 -2.85 51.20
C LEU A 16 -3.49 -2.06 50.19
N ALA A 17 -2.28 -2.55 49.90
CA ALA A 17 -1.50 -2.07 48.79
C ALA A 17 -2.06 -2.67 47.47
N VAL A 18 -2.77 -1.86 46.72
CA VAL A 18 -3.19 -2.22 45.32
C VAL A 18 -1.98 -2.03 44.43
N VAL A 19 -1.31 -3.11 44.05
CA VAL A 19 -0.28 -3.10 43.03
C VAL A 19 -0.99 -3.06 41.68
N ALA A 20 -1.12 -1.88 41.07
CA ALA A 20 -1.56 -1.72 39.69
C ALA A 20 -0.44 -2.17 38.75
N SER A 21 -0.52 -3.40 38.24
CA SER A 21 0.34 -3.89 37.18
C SER A 21 -0.06 -3.20 35.90
N VAL A 22 0.65 -2.14 35.50
CA VAL A 22 0.54 -1.54 34.18
C VAL A 22 1.23 -2.49 33.21
N LEU A 23 0.46 -3.36 32.56
CA LEU A 23 0.91 -4.09 31.40
C LEU A 23 1.08 -3.10 30.25
N GLY A 24 2.29 -2.59 30.07
CA GLY A 24 2.67 -1.81 28.92
C GLY A 24 2.59 -2.67 27.67
N VAL A 25 1.53 -2.51 26.88
CA VAL A 25 1.46 -3.09 25.54
C VAL A 25 2.42 -2.28 24.66
N THR A 26 3.65 -2.77 24.52
CA THR A 26 4.56 -2.25 23.51
C THR A 26 4.06 -2.73 22.17
N THR A 27 3.34 -1.87 21.44
CA THR A 27 3.06 -2.09 20.03
C THR A 27 4.38 -2.01 19.28
N VAL A 28 4.92 -3.14 18.88
CA VAL A 28 6.03 -3.19 17.94
C VAL A 28 5.45 -2.78 16.60
N VAL A 29 5.64 -1.51 16.23
CA VAL A 29 5.38 -1.06 14.85
C VAL A 29 6.48 -1.70 14.01
N ALA A 30 6.13 -2.76 13.26
CA ALA A 30 7.03 -3.28 12.25
C ALA A 30 7.32 -2.16 11.26
N PRO A 31 8.60 -1.91 10.88
CA PRO A 31 8.91 -0.95 9.84
C PRO A 31 8.15 -1.38 8.59
N ALA A 32 7.46 -0.44 7.95
CA ALA A 32 6.89 -0.66 6.64
C ALA A 32 8.05 -1.11 5.73
N ALA A 33 7.90 -2.24 5.04
CA ALA A 33 8.90 -2.66 4.07
C ALA A 33 8.97 -1.56 3.01
N ASP A 34 10.15 -0.93 2.88
CA ASP A 34 10.37 0.06 1.85
C ASP A 34 10.10 -0.59 0.49
N ALA A 35 9.24 0.02 -0.32
CA ALA A 35 8.98 -0.49 -1.65
C ALA A 35 10.25 -0.43 -2.48
N ALA A 36 10.62 -1.55 -3.08
CA ALA A 36 11.85 -1.64 -3.83
C ALA A 36 11.63 -1.28 -5.30
N VAL A 37 12.61 -0.58 -5.88
CA VAL A 37 12.68 -0.30 -7.32
C VAL A 37 13.84 -1.10 -7.91
N TYR A 38 13.50 -2.07 -8.76
CA TYR A 38 14.46 -2.96 -9.40
C TYR A 38 14.81 -2.47 -10.81
N SER A 39 16.09 -2.55 -11.17
CA SER A 39 16.60 -2.09 -12.46
C SER A 39 16.16 -2.92 -13.66
N SER A 40 15.58 -4.10 -13.44
CA SER A 40 15.08 -4.99 -14.48
C SER A 40 13.86 -5.77 -13.99
N CYS A 41 13.00 -6.16 -14.93
CA CYS A 41 11.84 -6.98 -14.63
C CYS A 41 12.20 -8.47 -14.62
N THR A 42 12.14 -9.09 -13.45
CA THR A 42 12.45 -10.51 -13.21
C THR A 42 11.23 -11.30 -12.77
N GLN A 43 10.05 -10.69 -12.75
CA GLN A 43 8.80 -11.30 -12.34
C GLN A 43 8.19 -12.17 -13.46
N THR A 44 7.42 -13.17 -13.08
CA THR A 44 6.77 -14.09 -14.04
C THR A 44 5.84 -13.40 -15.04
N ARG A 45 5.33 -12.22 -14.70
CA ARG A 45 4.39 -11.43 -15.53
C ARG A 45 5.04 -10.30 -16.32
N CYS A 46 6.36 -10.22 -16.37
CA CYS A 46 7.07 -9.18 -17.12
C CYS A 46 6.72 -9.17 -18.61
N SER A 47 6.60 -10.35 -19.23
CA SER A 47 6.21 -10.44 -20.63
C SER A 47 4.80 -9.92 -20.88
N ALA A 48 3.86 -10.23 -20.01
CA ALA A 48 2.49 -9.72 -20.09
C ALA A 48 2.44 -8.20 -19.87
N ALA A 49 3.20 -7.69 -18.89
CA ALA A 49 3.31 -6.25 -18.65
C ALA A 49 3.92 -5.52 -19.85
N SER A 50 4.98 -6.07 -20.46
CA SER A 50 5.59 -5.50 -21.67
C SER A 50 4.64 -5.52 -22.86
N ALA A 51 3.86 -6.58 -23.04
CA ALA A 51 2.84 -6.65 -24.10
C ALA A 51 1.73 -5.61 -23.88
N ALA A 52 1.22 -5.49 -22.66
CA ALA A 52 0.22 -4.49 -22.31
C ALA A 52 0.77 -3.06 -22.49
N ASN A 53 2.02 -2.82 -22.13
CA ASN A 53 2.67 -1.53 -22.31
C ASN A 53 2.74 -1.12 -23.80
N ARG A 54 3.09 -2.05 -24.70
CA ARG A 54 3.05 -1.77 -26.13
C ARG A 54 1.66 -1.37 -26.63
N THR A 55 0.62 -2.03 -26.13
CA THR A 55 -0.76 -1.66 -26.49
C THR A 55 -1.13 -0.28 -25.94
N TRP A 56 -0.76 0.02 -24.69
CA TRP A 56 -0.97 1.35 -24.12
C TRP A 56 -0.22 2.45 -24.89
N GLN A 57 1.00 2.15 -25.34
CA GLN A 57 1.79 3.06 -26.17
C GLN A 57 1.09 3.33 -27.50
N GLN A 58 0.59 2.29 -28.17
CA GLN A 58 -0.19 2.42 -29.41
C GLN A 58 -1.46 3.26 -29.23
N LYS A 59 -2.06 3.23 -28.05
CA LYS A 59 -3.21 4.06 -27.67
C LYS A 59 -2.83 5.47 -27.19
N GLY A 60 -1.54 5.83 -27.25
CA GLY A 60 -1.03 7.15 -26.90
C GLY A 60 -0.99 7.45 -25.40
N TYR A 61 -1.00 6.43 -24.54
CA TYR A 61 -1.00 6.59 -23.08
C TYR A 61 -2.03 7.61 -22.59
N PRO A 62 -3.34 7.32 -22.66
CA PRO A 62 -4.37 8.28 -22.27
C PRO A 62 -4.17 8.74 -20.81
N SER A 63 -4.17 10.05 -20.61
CA SER A 63 -3.99 10.66 -19.28
C SER A 63 -5.29 10.75 -18.47
N THR A 64 -6.43 10.58 -19.14
CA THR A 64 -7.74 10.56 -18.47
C THR A 64 -7.98 9.20 -17.83
N ARG A 65 -8.38 9.23 -16.57
CA ARG A 65 -8.75 8.01 -15.84
C ARG A 65 -10.05 7.43 -16.37
N GLY A 66 -10.06 6.13 -16.65
CA GLY A 66 -11.28 5.43 -17.08
C GLY A 66 -11.04 4.13 -17.82
N TRP A 67 -12.13 3.48 -18.17
CA TRP A 67 -12.14 2.28 -18.99
C TRP A 67 -11.92 2.62 -20.45
N VAL A 68 -10.99 1.91 -21.07
CA VAL A 68 -10.69 1.99 -22.51
C VAL A 68 -11.22 0.73 -23.17
N SER A 69 -12.23 0.89 -24.03
CA SER A 69 -12.87 -0.19 -24.78
C SER A 69 -12.01 -0.68 -25.95
N ASN A 70 -12.44 -1.77 -26.57
CA ASN A 70 -11.77 -2.35 -27.74
C ASN A 70 -10.29 -2.69 -27.48
N TRP A 71 -10.03 -3.23 -26.29
CA TRP A 71 -8.68 -3.68 -25.95
C TRP A 71 -8.33 -4.97 -26.68
N SER A 72 -9.20 -5.99 -26.52
CA SER A 72 -9.14 -7.26 -27.24
C SER A 72 -10.56 -7.78 -27.32
N GLY A 73 -11.12 -7.82 -28.52
CA GLY A 73 -12.53 -8.15 -28.71
C GLY A 73 -13.44 -7.18 -27.94
N SER A 74 -14.33 -7.71 -27.12
CA SER A 74 -15.25 -6.92 -26.28
C SER A 74 -14.67 -6.50 -24.92
N GLN A 75 -13.40 -6.80 -24.64
CA GLN A 75 -12.78 -6.45 -23.37
C GLN A 75 -12.36 -4.99 -23.30
N CYS A 76 -12.30 -4.49 -22.07
CA CYS A 76 -11.74 -3.20 -21.72
C CYS A 76 -10.43 -3.38 -20.97
N ASN A 77 -9.62 -2.32 -20.93
CA ASN A 77 -8.56 -2.21 -19.96
C ASN A 77 -8.65 -0.82 -19.30
N TYR A 78 -8.01 -0.65 -18.14
CA TYR A 78 -8.20 0.54 -17.34
C TYR A 78 -6.97 1.46 -17.37
N ALA A 79 -7.18 2.70 -17.78
CA ALA A 79 -6.23 3.79 -17.62
C ALA A 79 -6.45 4.42 -16.26
N GLY A 80 -5.44 4.41 -15.40
CA GLY A 80 -5.55 4.94 -14.04
C GLY A 80 -5.35 6.45 -13.94
N GLY A 81 -4.90 7.10 -15.03
CA GLY A 81 -4.57 8.52 -15.04
C GLY A 81 -3.22 8.80 -14.37
N VAL A 82 -3.10 9.94 -13.73
CA VAL A 82 -1.86 10.36 -13.07
C VAL A 82 -1.57 9.49 -11.85
N HIS A 83 -0.39 8.87 -11.82
CA HIS A 83 0.15 8.20 -10.63
C HIS A 83 0.90 9.23 -9.77
N GLN A 84 0.47 9.40 -8.53
CA GLN A 84 0.92 10.48 -7.65
C GLN A 84 2.30 10.25 -7.01
N ASN A 85 2.84 9.01 -7.07
CA ASN A 85 4.09 8.63 -6.39
C ASN A 85 4.12 9.12 -4.92
N ARG A 86 3.01 8.92 -4.20
CA ARG A 86 2.83 9.47 -2.83
C ARG A 86 3.82 8.92 -1.83
N GLU A 87 4.20 7.67 -2.01
CA GLU A 87 5.17 6.96 -1.17
C GLU A 87 6.63 7.32 -1.51
N GLY A 88 6.85 8.04 -2.61
CA GLY A 88 8.16 8.56 -3.00
C GLY A 88 9.18 7.52 -3.46
N GLN A 89 8.74 6.30 -3.86
CA GLN A 89 9.66 5.24 -4.29
C GLN A 89 10.30 5.53 -5.65
N LEU A 90 9.54 6.13 -6.57
CA LEU A 90 10.04 6.54 -7.87
C LEU A 90 10.68 7.94 -7.80
N PRO A 91 11.52 8.33 -8.76
CA PRO A 91 12.19 9.62 -8.76
C PRO A 91 11.23 10.80 -8.53
N ALA A 92 11.58 11.70 -7.62
CA ALA A 92 10.79 12.88 -7.34
C ALA A 92 10.83 13.87 -8.51
N GLY A 93 9.77 14.66 -8.67
CA GLY A 93 9.68 15.68 -9.72
C GLY A 93 9.40 15.15 -11.12
N HIS A 94 9.23 13.85 -11.29
CA HIS A 94 8.82 13.25 -12.55
C HIS A 94 7.29 13.18 -12.68
N SER A 95 6.82 13.04 -13.92
CA SER A 95 5.41 12.89 -14.26
C SER A 95 5.11 11.44 -14.61
N TYR A 96 4.13 10.85 -13.94
CA TYR A 96 3.77 9.44 -14.09
C TYR A 96 2.32 9.26 -14.52
N LEU A 97 2.10 8.25 -15.37
CA LEU A 97 0.77 7.71 -15.66
C LEU A 97 0.71 6.24 -15.24
N GLU A 98 -0.46 5.77 -14.83
CA GLU A 98 -0.67 4.38 -14.45
C GLU A 98 -1.71 3.69 -15.33
N PHE A 99 -1.51 2.39 -15.55
CA PHE A 99 -2.36 1.55 -16.39
C PHE A 99 -2.47 0.15 -15.82
N ASP A 100 -3.58 -0.52 -16.08
CA ASP A 100 -3.71 -1.95 -15.77
C ASP A 100 -2.98 -2.80 -16.82
N VAL A 101 -2.47 -3.95 -16.38
CA VAL A 101 -1.82 -4.93 -17.25
C VAL A 101 -2.86 -5.76 -18.00
N TYR A 102 -3.83 -6.31 -17.29
CA TYR A 102 -4.75 -7.31 -17.85
C TYR A 102 -6.10 -6.71 -18.22
N PRO A 103 -6.55 -6.95 -19.46
CA PRO A 103 -7.90 -6.59 -19.88
C PRO A 103 -8.94 -7.47 -19.19
N ARG A 104 -10.15 -6.95 -19.11
CA ARG A 104 -11.31 -7.63 -18.48
C ARG A 104 -12.62 -7.06 -18.98
N ALA A 105 -13.76 -7.58 -18.49
CA ALA A 105 -15.04 -6.97 -18.75
C ALA A 105 -15.06 -5.50 -18.28
N CYS A 106 -15.61 -4.60 -19.06
CA CYS A 106 -15.72 -3.19 -18.71
C CYS A 106 -16.47 -3.03 -17.38
N GLY A 107 -15.90 -2.28 -16.44
CA GLY A 107 -16.48 -2.07 -15.13
C GLY A 107 -16.20 -3.17 -14.09
N ALA A 108 -15.50 -4.26 -14.44
CA ALA A 108 -15.15 -5.31 -13.51
C ALA A 108 -14.12 -4.84 -12.45
N ALA A 109 -14.05 -5.54 -11.32
CA ALA A 109 -13.05 -5.27 -10.29
C ALA A 109 -11.62 -5.35 -10.87
N ARG A 110 -10.78 -4.37 -10.51
CA ARG A 110 -9.38 -4.30 -10.93
C ARG A 110 -8.53 -5.22 -10.05
N ASP A 111 -7.52 -5.85 -10.65
CA ASP A 111 -6.47 -6.60 -9.91
C ASP A 111 -5.38 -5.66 -9.38
N ALA A 112 -4.26 -6.23 -8.91
CA ALA A 112 -3.14 -5.46 -8.36
C ALA A 112 -2.03 -5.12 -9.38
N TYR A 113 -2.10 -5.62 -10.63
CA TYR A 113 -1.02 -5.48 -11.60
C TYR A 113 -1.08 -4.15 -12.34
N ARG A 114 0.00 -3.36 -12.22
CA ARG A 114 0.07 -1.99 -12.77
C ARG A 114 1.29 -1.79 -13.64
N ILE A 115 1.12 -0.97 -14.65
CA ILE A 115 2.21 -0.35 -15.41
C ILE A 115 2.26 1.10 -15.01
N ILE A 116 3.46 1.60 -14.71
CA ILE A 116 3.72 3.01 -14.45
C ILE A 116 4.65 3.52 -15.53
N VAL A 117 4.19 4.52 -16.25
CA VAL A 117 4.95 5.18 -17.31
C VAL A 117 5.52 6.49 -16.79
N ASP A 118 6.83 6.56 -16.66
CA ASP A 118 7.55 7.79 -16.37
C ASP A 118 7.69 8.61 -17.65
N ARG A 119 6.89 9.65 -17.76
CA ARG A 119 6.87 10.55 -18.90
C ARG A 119 8.09 11.46 -18.98
N THR A 120 8.76 11.70 -17.86
CA THR A 120 9.94 12.57 -17.77
C THR A 120 11.20 11.84 -18.22
N ALA A 121 11.39 10.60 -17.73
CA ALA A 121 12.58 9.80 -18.07
C ALA A 121 12.35 8.81 -19.21
N ASN A 122 11.15 8.73 -19.75
CA ASN A 122 10.74 7.74 -20.75
C ASN A 122 11.04 6.30 -20.32
N THR A 123 10.74 6.00 -19.06
CA THR A 123 10.95 4.69 -18.42
C THR A 123 9.62 4.09 -18.05
N VAL A 124 9.51 2.77 -18.14
CA VAL A 124 8.29 2.04 -17.77
C VAL A 124 8.60 1.05 -16.66
N TYR A 125 7.75 1.03 -15.67
CA TYR A 125 7.83 0.10 -14.55
C TYR A 125 6.60 -0.80 -14.50
N PHE A 126 6.81 -2.02 -14.07
CA PHE A 126 5.76 -2.96 -13.72
C PHE A 126 5.67 -3.10 -12.19
N SER A 127 4.47 -3.01 -11.64
CA SER A 127 4.20 -3.37 -10.24
C SER A 127 3.24 -4.57 -10.20
N PRO A 128 3.66 -5.71 -9.62
CA PRO A 128 2.82 -6.89 -9.48
C PRO A 128 1.91 -6.85 -8.25
N ASP A 129 2.07 -5.89 -7.36
CA ASP A 129 1.60 -5.90 -5.99
C ASP A 129 1.01 -4.55 -5.53
N HIS A 130 0.35 -3.85 -6.45
CA HIS A 130 -0.34 -2.58 -6.16
C HIS A 130 0.60 -1.51 -5.56
N TYR A 131 1.72 -1.29 -6.25
CA TYR A 131 2.74 -0.27 -5.97
C TYR A 131 3.68 -0.57 -4.78
N ALA A 132 3.66 -1.80 -4.24
CA ALA A 132 4.62 -2.17 -3.20
C ALA A 132 6.04 -2.34 -3.76
N ASN A 133 6.18 -2.85 -4.99
CA ASN A 133 7.45 -2.97 -5.68
C ASN A 133 7.33 -2.54 -7.15
N PHE A 134 8.45 -2.06 -7.72
CA PHE A 134 8.53 -1.63 -9.11
C PHE A 134 9.68 -2.32 -9.82
N TYR A 135 9.43 -2.84 -11.01
CA TYR A 135 10.40 -3.51 -11.85
C TYR A 135 10.47 -2.80 -13.19
N ARG A 136 11.65 -2.34 -13.58
CA ARG A 136 11.84 -1.68 -14.87
C ARG A 136 11.66 -2.68 -16.02
N LEU A 137 10.79 -2.35 -16.99
CA LEU A 137 10.53 -3.11 -18.20
C LEU A 137 11.59 -2.85 -19.27
#